data_bd1d53de5e2be760c9b4dd6237eca059
#
_entry.id   bd1d53de5e2be760c9b4dd6237eca059
#
_cell.length_a   1.000
_cell.length_b   1.000
_cell.length_c   1.000
_cell.angle_alpha   90.00
_cell.angle_beta   90.00
_cell.angle_gamma   90.00
#
_symmetry.space_group_name_H-M   'P 1'
#
loop_
_entity.id
_entity.type
_entity.pdbx_description
1 polymer ?
#
loop_
_entity_poly.entity_id
_entity_poly.type
_entity_poly.pdbx_seq_one_letter_code
_entity_poly.pdbx_strand_id
1 'polypeptide(L)'
;MLAAPGGVQAQIAAKPDGVMRSLFGLSVSASEGNTRATTVTLTGEAVRQTEDSKWGLAGRANYARADTGTTTSNLALGTQYDRNLADAEWFGFSKLDYFRDRPANLESRVSAYGGLGRHLIKSDENSWDLSAGLGYSEDRYVQPADVAGDLRMSYGRTELVLIEASNHKLTPNTSARQKLEVYSNLRTRGEYRTVIDTGLAVAITDRMQLTTGLLHRYNSDPGTGLKRSDALFVTGISVRFD
;
A
#
# COMPACT_ATOMS: atom_id res chain seq x y z
N MET A 1 -2.80 -10.59 -13.35
CA MET A 1 -3.05 -10.01 -12.02
C MET A 1 -2.21 -8.75 -11.88
N LEU A 2 -2.72 -7.60 -12.33
CA LEU A 2 -1.98 -6.34 -12.35
C LEU A 2 -2.44 -5.49 -11.17
N ALA A 3 -1.77 -5.63 -10.03
CA ALA A 3 -2.08 -4.83 -8.85
C ALA A 3 -1.29 -3.51 -8.86
N ALA A 4 -1.95 -2.41 -8.55
CA ALA A 4 -1.25 -1.17 -8.23
C ALA A 4 -0.41 -1.33 -6.95
N PRO A 5 0.74 -0.67 -6.82
CA PRO A 5 1.42 -0.61 -5.55
C PRO A 5 0.51 0.14 -4.56
N GLY A 6 -0.07 -0.58 -3.62
CA GLY A 6 -0.69 0.04 -2.46
C GLY A 6 0.44 0.57 -1.60
N GLY A 7 0.46 1.87 -1.36
CA GLY A 7 1.35 2.41 -0.35
C GLY A 7 1.04 1.72 0.97
N VAL A 8 2.01 1.00 1.50
CA VAL A 8 1.88 0.40 2.83
C VAL A 8 1.95 1.55 3.82
N GLN A 9 0.90 1.74 4.61
CA GLN A 9 0.91 2.75 5.66
C GLN A 9 1.33 2.08 6.97
N ALA A 10 2.22 2.74 7.69
CA ALA A 10 2.78 2.23 8.93
C ALA A 10 1.67 1.93 9.96
N GLN A 11 1.67 0.72 10.50
CA GLN A 11 0.86 0.36 11.69
C GLN A 11 1.48 0.93 12.99
N ILE A 12 2.49 1.76 12.85
CA ILE A 12 3.24 2.36 13.94
C ILE A 12 2.56 3.69 14.29
N ALA A 13 2.14 3.86 15.54
CA ALA A 13 1.76 5.16 16.05
C ALA A 13 2.98 6.08 15.98
N ALA A 14 2.97 7.01 15.04
CA ALA A 14 4.03 8.01 14.91
C ALA A 14 3.85 9.06 16.02
N LYS A 15 4.98 9.45 16.65
CA LYS A 15 5.02 10.57 17.62
C LYS A 15 5.91 11.66 17.05
N PRO A 16 5.59 12.96 17.32
CA PRO A 16 6.35 14.08 16.75
C PRO A 16 7.68 14.35 17.49
N ASP A 17 8.37 13.31 17.93
CA ASP A 17 9.62 13.37 18.68
C ASP A 17 10.89 13.16 17.82
N GLY A 18 10.71 12.98 16.51
CA GLY A 18 11.81 12.79 15.58
C GLY A 18 12.48 11.42 15.66
N VAL A 19 11.99 10.50 16.49
CA VAL A 19 12.52 9.14 16.61
C VAL A 19 12.00 8.28 15.45
N MET A 20 12.90 7.51 14.83
CA MET A 20 12.53 6.50 13.84
C MET A 20 11.99 5.25 14.56
N ARG A 21 10.79 4.86 14.18
CA ARG A 21 10.15 3.63 14.67
C ARG A 21 9.96 2.67 13.53
N SER A 22 10.19 1.39 13.76
CA SER A 22 10.02 0.35 12.74
C SER A 22 9.21 -0.83 13.24
N LEU A 23 8.55 -1.50 12.29
CA LEU A 23 7.70 -2.65 12.53
C LEU A 23 8.00 -3.70 11.45
N PHE A 24 8.24 -4.93 11.86
CA PHE A 24 8.38 -6.06 10.95
C PHE A 24 7.33 -7.11 11.27
N GLY A 25 6.67 -7.61 10.22
CA GLY A 25 5.62 -8.60 10.32
C GLY A 25 5.89 -9.82 9.45
N LEU A 26 5.54 -10.98 9.96
CA LEU A 26 5.53 -12.25 9.24
C LEU A 26 4.15 -12.88 9.37
N SER A 27 3.60 -13.29 8.24
CA SER A 27 2.34 -14.02 8.18
C SER A 27 2.52 -15.24 7.30
N VAL A 28 1.90 -16.34 7.72
CA VAL A 28 1.82 -17.58 6.93
C VAL A 28 0.36 -18.01 6.92
N SER A 29 -0.17 -18.28 5.74
CA SER A 29 -1.49 -18.87 5.58
C SER A 29 -1.40 -20.11 4.70
N ALA A 30 -2.20 -21.11 5.02
CA ALA A 30 -2.36 -22.32 4.22
C ALA A 30 -3.85 -22.52 3.91
N SER A 31 -4.16 -22.86 2.69
CA SER A 31 -5.50 -23.27 2.27
C SER A 31 -5.47 -24.71 1.77
N GLU A 32 -6.46 -25.49 2.17
CA GLU A 32 -6.70 -26.84 1.68
C GLU A 32 -8.10 -26.94 1.07
N GLY A 33 -8.23 -27.73 0.00
CA GLY A 33 -9.49 -27.92 -0.72
C GLY A 33 -9.21 -28.38 -2.13
N ASN A 34 -9.95 -27.88 -3.11
CA ASN A 34 -9.71 -28.18 -4.52
C ASN A 34 -8.34 -27.70 -5.02
N THR A 35 -7.71 -26.79 -4.30
CA THR A 35 -6.34 -26.32 -4.55
C THR A 35 -5.65 -26.11 -3.20
N ARG A 36 -4.52 -26.77 -2.99
CA ARG A 36 -3.65 -26.48 -1.84
C ARG A 36 -2.77 -25.29 -2.19
N ALA A 37 -2.75 -24.30 -1.31
CA ALA A 37 -1.86 -23.15 -1.46
C ALA A 37 -1.29 -22.73 -0.11
N THR A 38 -0.01 -22.41 -0.10
CA THR A 38 0.67 -21.80 1.05
C THR A 38 1.11 -20.39 0.64
N THR A 39 0.73 -19.41 1.44
CA THR A 39 1.13 -18.02 1.25
C THR A 39 1.98 -17.55 2.41
N VAL A 40 3.12 -16.97 2.11
CA VAL A 40 3.99 -16.27 3.07
C VAL A 40 3.98 -14.79 2.72
N THR A 41 3.75 -13.96 3.72
CA THR A 41 3.79 -12.50 3.61
C THR A 41 4.81 -11.94 4.61
N LEU A 42 5.77 -11.15 4.09
CA LEU A 42 6.68 -10.35 4.88
C LEU A 42 6.27 -8.88 4.74
N THR A 43 6.22 -8.16 5.85
CA THR A 43 5.99 -6.71 5.88
C THR A 43 7.08 -6.03 6.67
N GLY A 44 7.45 -4.82 6.23
CA GLY A 44 8.37 -3.96 6.96
C GLY A 44 7.90 -2.52 6.81
N GLU A 45 7.89 -1.79 7.90
CA GLU A 45 7.46 -0.40 7.96
C GLU A 45 8.42 0.40 8.82
N ALA A 46 8.67 1.65 8.45
CA ALA A 46 9.39 2.60 9.28
C ALA A 46 8.73 3.97 9.18
N VAL A 47 8.66 4.69 10.27
CA VAL A 47 8.11 6.03 10.34
C VAL A 47 8.97 6.92 11.21
N ARG A 48 9.20 8.13 10.75
CA ARG A 48 9.76 9.22 11.53
C ARG A 48 8.86 10.43 11.41
N GLN A 49 8.46 10.99 12.54
CA GLN A 49 7.62 12.18 12.58
C GLN A 49 8.27 13.24 13.46
N THR A 50 8.23 14.48 13.00
CA THR A 50 8.55 15.69 13.76
C THR A 50 7.29 16.54 13.84
N GLU A 51 7.36 17.70 14.48
CA GLU A 51 6.25 18.65 14.49
C GLU A 51 5.88 19.12 13.07
N ASP A 52 6.89 19.28 12.19
CA ASP A 52 6.72 19.85 10.85
C ASP A 52 6.59 18.81 9.74
N SER A 53 6.99 17.57 9.96
CA SER A 53 7.08 16.60 8.88
C SER A 53 6.90 15.16 9.34
N LYS A 54 6.47 14.32 8.40
CA LYS A 54 6.37 12.87 8.57
C LYS A 54 6.99 12.17 7.37
N TRP A 55 7.89 11.25 7.63
CA TRP A 55 8.46 10.38 6.62
C TRP A 55 8.10 8.93 6.93
N GLY A 56 7.48 8.27 5.96
CA GLY A 56 7.11 6.86 6.02
C GLY A 56 7.81 6.05 4.94
N LEU A 57 8.25 4.86 5.31
CA LEU A 57 8.77 3.83 4.41
C LEU A 57 8.00 2.54 4.68
N ALA A 58 7.66 1.82 3.62
CA ALA A 58 6.98 0.55 3.79
C ALA A 58 7.30 -0.42 2.67
N GLY A 59 7.35 -1.70 3.02
CA GLY A 59 7.59 -2.79 2.11
C GLY A 59 6.71 -4.00 2.40
N ARG A 60 6.31 -4.71 1.35
CA ARG A 60 5.58 -5.98 1.44
C ARG A 60 6.07 -6.92 0.36
N ALA A 61 6.41 -8.14 0.75
CA ALA A 61 6.69 -9.24 -0.16
C ALA A 61 5.69 -10.37 0.09
N ASN A 62 5.04 -10.82 -0.97
CA ASN A 62 4.13 -11.97 -0.92
C ASN A 62 4.66 -13.07 -1.83
N TYR A 63 4.70 -14.28 -1.30
CA TYR A 63 4.99 -15.48 -2.05
C TYR A 63 3.92 -16.52 -1.79
N ALA A 64 3.28 -17.01 -2.85
CA ALA A 64 2.30 -18.07 -2.75
C ALA A 64 2.63 -19.18 -3.74
N ARG A 65 2.54 -20.42 -3.26
CA ARG A 65 2.73 -21.63 -4.05
C ARG A 65 1.52 -22.55 -3.90
N ALA A 66 1.00 -22.99 -5.02
CA ALA A 66 -0.01 -24.04 -5.11
C ALA A 66 0.60 -25.30 -5.77
N ASP A 67 -0.16 -26.40 -5.77
CA ASP A 67 0.28 -27.68 -6.42
C ASP A 67 0.64 -27.49 -7.91
N THR A 68 0.04 -26.50 -8.57
CA THR A 68 0.29 -26.15 -9.99
C THR A 68 1.50 -25.23 -10.20
N GLY A 69 2.20 -24.81 -9.14
CA GLY A 69 3.37 -23.92 -9.20
C GLY A 69 3.23 -22.63 -8.39
N THR A 70 4.10 -21.66 -8.67
CA THR A 70 4.05 -20.34 -8.01
C THR A 70 2.88 -19.54 -8.55
N THR A 71 1.94 -19.17 -7.68
CA THR A 71 0.73 -18.42 -8.01
C THR A 71 0.87 -16.93 -7.72
N THR A 72 1.73 -16.56 -6.76
CA THR A 72 2.01 -15.17 -6.39
C THR A 72 3.49 -15.00 -6.09
N SER A 73 4.09 -13.96 -6.63
CA SER A 73 5.45 -13.52 -6.31
C SER A 73 5.53 -12.03 -6.55
N ASN A 74 5.10 -11.24 -5.56
CA ASN A 74 5.08 -9.79 -5.70
C ASN A 74 5.87 -9.09 -4.60
N LEU A 75 6.39 -7.93 -4.94
CA LEU A 75 7.10 -7.01 -4.07
C LEU A 75 6.53 -5.61 -4.25
N ALA A 76 6.13 -5.00 -3.16
CA ALA A 76 5.73 -3.60 -3.09
C ALA A 76 6.65 -2.84 -2.14
N LEU A 77 7.18 -1.72 -2.58
CA LEU A 77 7.94 -0.77 -1.77
C LEU A 77 7.33 0.61 -1.98
N GLY A 78 7.24 1.40 -0.92
CA GLY A 78 6.72 2.75 -1.00
C GLY A 78 7.37 3.65 0.04
N THR A 79 7.55 4.91 -0.32
CA THR A 79 7.94 5.96 0.62
C THR A 79 7.10 7.21 0.38
N GLN A 80 6.73 7.87 1.45
CA GLN A 80 6.00 9.12 1.42
C GLN A 80 6.60 10.09 2.43
N TYR A 81 6.78 11.33 1.99
CA TYR A 81 7.20 12.43 2.81
C TYR A 81 6.12 13.50 2.82
N ASP A 82 5.65 13.86 4.00
CA ASP A 82 4.66 14.89 4.24
C ASP A 82 5.33 16.05 4.98
N ARG A 83 5.03 17.29 4.59
CA ARG A 83 5.47 18.49 5.26
C ARG A 83 4.29 19.40 5.57
N ASN A 84 4.10 19.71 6.85
CA ASN A 84 3.06 20.62 7.30
C ASN A 84 3.30 22.03 6.71
N LEU A 85 2.23 22.69 6.30
CA LEU A 85 2.22 24.07 5.89
C LEU A 85 2.01 24.98 7.11
N ALA A 86 1.97 26.29 6.91
CA ALA A 86 2.01 27.28 7.98
C ALA A 86 0.89 27.16 9.02
N ASP A 87 -0.28 26.66 8.64
CA ASP A 87 -1.44 26.46 9.53
C ASP A 87 -1.50 25.07 10.19
N ALA A 88 -0.56 24.19 9.86
CA ALA A 88 -0.49 22.79 10.31
C ALA A 88 -1.77 21.94 10.09
N GLU A 89 -2.80 22.48 9.45
CA GLU A 89 -3.97 21.72 8.97
C GLU A 89 -3.72 21.13 7.58
N TRP A 90 -2.91 21.83 6.77
CA TRP A 90 -2.54 21.42 5.42
C TRP A 90 -1.11 20.92 5.38
N PHE A 91 -0.86 19.98 4.49
CA PHE A 91 0.49 19.50 4.22
C PHE A 91 0.71 19.30 2.72
N GLY A 92 1.95 19.48 2.29
CA GLY A 92 2.43 19.05 1.00
C GLY A 92 2.96 17.61 1.11
N PHE A 93 2.71 16.75 0.13
CA PHE A 93 3.26 15.41 0.10
C PHE A 93 4.05 15.12 -1.17
N SER A 94 5.04 14.23 -1.03
CA SER A 94 5.70 13.54 -2.13
C SER A 94 5.70 12.03 -1.86
N LYS A 95 5.44 11.21 -2.88
CA LYS A 95 5.28 9.77 -2.77
C LYS A 95 5.99 9.09 -3.92
N LEU A 96 6.75 8.04 -3.62
CA LEU A 96 7.40 7.16 -4.58
C LEU A 96 7.01 5.73 -4.30
N ASP A 97 6.62 4.99 -5.33
CA ASP A 97 6.26 3.59 -5.23
C ASP A 97 7.01 2.75 -6.26
N TYR A 98 7.38 1.55 -5.84
CA TYR A 98 7.85 0.47 -6.69
C TYR A 98 6.98 -0.76 -6.48
N PHE A 99 6.55 -1.38 -7.55
CA PHE A 99 5.79 -2.62 -7.51
C PHE A 99 6.25 -3.59 -8.60
N ARG A 100 6.26 -4.88 -8.27
CA ARG A 100 6.60 -5.98 -9.17
C ARG A 100 5.67 -7.14 -8.92
N ASP A 101 5.17 -7.75 -10.00
CA ASP A 101 4.35 -8.97 -9.94
C ASP A 101 4.50 -9.76 -11.25
N ARG A 102 5.55 -10.57 -11.35
CA ARG A 102 5.86 -11.33 -12.57
C ARG A 102 4.78 -12.32 -12.98
N PRO A 103 4.15 -13.09 -12.07
CA PRO A 103 3.03 -13.93 -12.41
C PRO A 103 1.86 -13.17 -13.06
N ALA A 104 1.73 -11.87 -12.72
CA ALA A 104 0.77 -10.96 -13.33
C ALA A 104 1.32 -10.20 -14.56
N ASN A 105 2.37 -10.70 -15.18
CA ASN A 105 3.04 -10.08 -16.33
C ASN A 105 3.62 -8.68 -16.06
N LEU A 106 3.76 -8.25 -14.80
CA LEU A 106 4.33 -6.96 -14.45
C LEU A 106 5.77 -7.13 -13.95
N GLU A 107 6.75 -6.78 -14.79
CA GLU A 107 8.17 -6.78 -14.42
C GLU A 107 8.46 -5.69 -13.39
N SER A 108 7.92 -4.49 -13.60
CA SER A 108 8.00 -3.39 -12.64
C SER A 108 6.96 -2.31 -12.92
N ARG A 109 6.52 -1.63 -11.87
CA ARG A 109 5.85 -0.35 -11.91
C ARG A 109 6.61 0.61 -11.01
N VAL A 110 6.98 1.75 -11.55
CA VAL A 110 7.56 2.87 -10.79
C VAL A 110 6.61 4.04 -10.90
N SER A 111 6.29 4.65 -9.76
CA SER A 111 5.36 5.78 -9.73
C SER A 111 5.89 6.88 -8.81
N ALA A 112 5.68 8.12 -9.21
CA ALA A 112 6.01 9.31 -8.42
C ALA A 112 4.81 10.25 -8.41
N TYR A 113 4.43 10.74 -7.23
CA TYR A 113 3.30 11.64 -7.02
C TYR A 113 3.69 12.78 -6.10
N GLY A 114 3.04 13.92 -6.27
CA GLY A 114 3.13 15.06 -5.38
C GLY A 114 1.81 15.82 -5.35
N GLY A 115 1.51 16.45 -4.23
CA GLY A 115 0.25 17.15 -4.07
C GLY A 115 0.08 17.77 -2.70
N LEU A 116 -1.17 18.05 -2.36
CA LEU A 116 -1.58 18.65 -1.10
C LEU A 116 -2.54 17.72 -0.36
N GLY A 117 -2.48 17.77 0.95
CA GLY A 117 -3.41 17.08 1.83
C GLY A 117 -3.86 17.96 2.98
N ARG A 118 -4.92 17.51 3.66
CA ARG A 118 -5.47 18.15 4.84
C ARG A 118 -5.67 17.13 5.94
N HIS A 119 -5.26 17.48 7.15
CA HIS A 119 -5.58 16.76 8.37
C HIS A 119 -7.02 17.09 8.78
N LEU A 120 -7.93 16.13 8.66
CA LEU A 120 -9.32 16.25 9.12
C LEU A 120 -9.43 15.96 10.61
N ILE A 121 -8.65 14.98 11.09
CA ILE A 121 -8.46 14.67 12.50
C ILE A 121 -6.97 14.53 12.75
N LYS A 122 -6.47 15.23 13.77
CA LYS A 122 -5.08 15.16 14.20
C LYS A 122 -5.03 15.19 15.73
N SER A 123 -4.93 14.00 16.33
CA SER A 123 -4.77 13.83 17.78
C SER A 123 -3.78 12.70 18.05
N ASP A 124 -3.42 12.52 19.31
CA ASP A 124 -2.50 11.43 19.72
C ASP A 124 -3.08 10.03 19.50
N GLU A 125 -4.40 9.91 19.49
CA GLU A 125 -5.11 8.64 19.40
C GLU A 125 -5.75 8.39 18.01
N ASN A 126 -6.08 9.48 17.28
CA ASN A 126 -6.80 9.39 16.02
C ASN A 126 -6.20 10.33 14.99
N SER A 127 -6.07 9.85 13.77
CA SER A 127 -5.72 10.67 12.61
C SER A 127 -6.62 10.33 11.44
N TRP A 128 -6.96 11.35 10.67
CA TRP A 128 -7.68 11.19 9.41
C TRP A 128 -7.22 12.27 8.42
N ASP A 129 -6.63 11.82 7.33
CA ASP A 129 -6.02 12.65 6.31
C ASP A 129 -6.67 12.42 4.95
N LEU A 130 -6.91 13.50 4.22
CA LEU A 130 -7.28 13.46 2.80
C LEU A 130 -6.23 14.18 1.98
N SER A 131 -5.84 13.59 0.84
CA SER A 131 -4.84 14.17 -0.06
C SER A 131 -5.25 14.02 -1.51
N ALA A 132 -4.87 14.99 -2.32
CA ALA A 132 -5.01 14.96 -3.77
C ALA A 132 -3.70 15.42 -4.43
N GLY A 133 -3.34 14.80 -5.53
CA GLY A 133 -2.10 15.11 -6.22
C GLY A 133 -2.05 14.60 -7.65
N LEU A 134 -0.98 14.95 -8.32
CA LEU A 134 -0.67 14.51 -9.68
C LEU A 134 0.63 13.72 -9.66
N GLY A 135 0.76 12.83 -10.61
CA GLY A 135 1.98 12.06 -10.74
C GLY A 135 2.09 11.32 -12.05
N TYR A 136 3.14 10.55 -12.15
CA TYR A 136 3.46 9.73 -13.29
C TYR A 136 3.75 8.30 -12.86
N SER A 137 3.25 7.35 -13.63
CA SER A 137 3.45 5.92 -13.41
C SER A 137 3.92 5.28 -14.71
N GLU A 138 4.95 4.45 -14.64
CA GLU A 138 5.46 3.64 -15.75
C GLU A 138 5.42 2.17 -15.40
N ASP A 139 4.72 1.39 -16.20
CA ASP A 139 4.67 -0.07 -16.16
C ASP A 139 5.65 -0.63 -17.18
N ARG A 140 6.37 -1.68 -16.81
CA ARG A 140 7.14 -2.54 -17.71
C ARG A 140 6.63 -3.96 -17.58
N TYR A 141 6.39 -4.60 -18.70
CA TYR A 141 5.82 -5.94 -18.77
C TYR A 141 6.88 -6.98 -19.05
N VAL A 142 6.69 -8.19 -18.54
CA VAL A 142 7.54 -9.35 -18.84
C VAL A 142 7.37 -9.79 -20.29
N GLN A 143 6.13 -9.74 -20.79
CA GLN A 143 5.73 -10.00 -22.17
C GLN A 143 4.82 -8.89 -22.65
N PRO A 144 4.70 -8.64 -23.97
CA PRO A 144 3.80 -7.63 -24.48
C PRO A 144 2.39 -7.76 -23.89
N ALA A 145 1.85 -6.70 -23.34
CA ALA A 145 0.51 -6.62 -22.77
C ALA A 145 -0.39 -5.75 -23.65
N ASP A 146 -1.64 -6.16 -23.82
CA ASP A 146 -2.66 -5.34 -24.47
C ASP A 146 -3.17 -4.34 -23.43
N VAL A 147 -2.74 -3.10 -23.57
CA VAL A 147 -3.11 -1.98 -22.68
C VAL A 147 -3.38 -0.74 -23.51
N ALA A 148 -4.45 -0.03 -23.17
CA ALA A 148 -4.93 1.14 -23.92
C ALA A 148 -5.13 0.85 -25.43
N GLY A 149 -5.52 -0.39 -25.79
CA GLY A 149 -5.82 -0.84 -27.14
C GLY A 149 -4.62 -1.20 -28.00
N ASP A 150 -3.40 -1.27 -27.43
CA ASP A 150 -2.18 -1.63 -28.15
C ASP A 150 -1.34 -2.66 -27.37
N LEU A 151 -0.61 -3.52 -28.09
CA LEU A 151 0.40 -4.41 -27.51
C LEU A 151 1.67 -3.63 -27.17
N ARG A 152 2.05 -3.60 -25.89
CA ARG A 152 3.18 -2.81 -25.38
C ARG A 152 4.04 -3.58 -24.42
N MET A 153 5.35 -3.30 -24.44
CA MET A 153 6.30 -3.75 -23.40
C MET A 153 6.39 -2.77 -22.22
N SER A 154 5.97 -1.52 -22.43
CA SER A 154 5.90 -0.50 -21.38
C SER A 154 4.72 0.43 -21.62
N TYR A 155 4.19 0.96 -20.51
CA TYR A 155 3.07 1.90 -20.55
C TYR A 155 3.25 2.98 -19.48
N GLY A 156 3.42 4.22 -19.94
CA GLY A 156 3.53 5.39 -19.09
C GLY A 156 2.26 6.23 -19.11
N ARG A 157 1.84 6.72 -17.94
CA ARG A 157 0.63 7.54 -17.80
C ARG A 157 0.77 8.59 -16.72
N THR A 158 0.16 9.74 -16.99
CA THR A 158 -0.05 10.79 -15.97
C THR A 158 -1.34 10.47 -15.22
N GLU A 159 -1.32 10.55 -13.91
CA GLU A 159 -2.43 10.16 -13.04
C GLU A 159 -2.78 11.27 -12.04
N LEU A 160 -4.08 11.44 -11.81
CA LEU A 160 -4.59 12.08 -10.60
C LEU A 160 -4.62 11.03 -9.49
N VAL A 161 -4.08 11.35 -8.32
CA VAL A 161 -4.18 10.50 -7.13
C VAL A 161 -5.04 11.17 -6.07
N LEU A 162 -5.95 10.39 -5.49
CA LEU A 162 -6.70 10.73 -4.28
C LEU A 162 -6.34 9.70 -3.22
N ILE A 163 -6.01 10.18 -2.02
CA ILE A 163 -5.60 9.32 -0.90
C ILE A 163 -6.42 9.71 0.33
N GLU A 164 -7.07 8.74 0.92
CA GLU A 164 -7.63 8.79 2.26
C GLU A 164 -6.79 7.89 3.16
N ALA A 165 -6.48 8.36 4.36
CA ALA A 165 -5.70 7.62 5.34
C ALA A 165 -6.19 7.91 6.75
N SER A 166 -6.55 6.87 7.48
CA SER A 166 -7.02 7.01 8.86
C SER A 166 -6.42 5.96 9.79
N ASN A 167 -6.18 6.37 11.03
CA ASN A 167 -5.78 5.51 12.13
C ASN A 167 -6.59 5.87 13.37
N HIS A 168 -7.12 4.86 14.04
CA HIS A 168 -7.97 5.01 15.21
C HIS A 168 -7.55 4.06 16.32
N LYS A 169 -7.33 4.58 17.50
CA LYS A 169 -7.17 3.78 18.72
C LYS A 169 -8.55 3.44 19.27
N LEU A 170 -8.97 2.20 19.08
CA LEU A 170 -10.29 1.71 19.48
C LEU A 170 -10.37 1.40 20.98
N THR A 171 -9.28 0.86 21.53
CA THR A 171 -9.10 0.55 22.95
C THR A 171 -7.65 0.81 23.35
N PRO A 172 -7.27 0.74 24.63
CA PRO A 172 -5.86 0.87 25.04
C PRO A 172 -4.91 -0.07 24.29
N ASN A 173 -5.40 -1.25 23.87
CA ASN A 173 -4.58 -2.28 23.24
C ASN A 173 -4.95 -2.55 21.77
N THR A 174 -5.99 -1.90 21.23
CA THR A 174 -6.48 -2.19 19.89
C THR A 174 -6.51 -0.93 19.03
N SER A 175 -5.93 -0.99 17.84
CA SER A 175 -6.01 0.07 16.85
C SER A 175 -6.54 -0.45 15.52
N ALA A 176 -7.26 0.41 14.80
CA ALA A 176 -7.72 0.19 13.44
C ALA A 176 -7.03 1.19 12.51
N ARG A 177 -6.78 0.77 11.28
CA ARG A 177 -6.31 1.63 10.21
C ARG A 177 -7.07 1.38 8.93
N GLN A 178 -7.15 2.41 8.12
CA GLN A 178 -7.66 2.31 6.75
C GLN A 178 -6.84 3.22 5.85
N LYS A 179 -6.62 2.77 4.62
CA LYS A 179 -6.09 3.59 3.55
C LYS A 179 -6.83 3.26 2.25
N LEU A 180 -7.35 4.28 1.59
CA LEU A 180 -7.91 4.20 0.26
C LEU A 180 -7.06 5.06 -0.68
N GLU A 181 -6.64 4.49 -1.79
CA GLU A 181 -5.94 5.19 -2.85
C GLU A 181 -6.68 4.98 -4.17
N VAL A 182 -6.95 6.07 -4.88
CA VAL A 182 -7.58 6.07 -6.20
C VAL A 182 -6.64 6.77 -7.17
N TYR A 183 -6.28 6.08 -8.24
CA TYR A 183 -5.41 6.57 -9.29
C TYR A 183 -6.20 6.62 -10.60
N SER A 184 -6.43 7.80 -11.14
CA SER A 184 -7.17 8.00 -12.38
C SER A 184 -6.22 8.40 -13.49
N ASN A 185 -6.21 7.66 -14.61
CA ASN A 185 -5.42 8.01 -15.78
C ASN A 185 -6.01 9.26 -16.46
N LEU A 186 -5.18 10.29 -16.63
CA LEU A 186 -5.60 11.55 -17.23
C LEU A 186 -5.58 11.50 -18.78
N ARG A 187 -4.93 10.48 -19.37
CA ARG A 187 -4.86 10.31 -20.82
C ARG A 187 -5.96 9.41 -21.36
N THR A 188 -6.31 8.33 -20.62
CA THR A 188 -7.29 7.35 -21.06
C THR A 188 -8.51 7.44 -20.18
N ARG A 189 -9.61 7.96 -20.72
CA ARG A 189 -10.85 8.14 -19.98
C ARG A 189 -11.41 6.79 -19.49
N GLY A 190 -11.74 6.72 -18.21
CA GLY A 190 -12.32 5.53 -17.58
C GLY A 190 -11.28 4.51 -17.12
N GLU A 191 -10.00 4.72 -17.36
CA GLU A 191 -8.94 3.90 -16.76
C GLU A 191 -8.59 4.42 -15.37
N TYR A 192 -8.77 3.57 -14.36
CA TYR A 192 -8.45 3.88 -12.98
C TYR A 192 -8.08 2.61 -12.19
N ARG A 193 -7.39 2.83 -11.08
CA ARG A 193 -7.00 1.80 -10.13
C ARG A 193 -7.37 2.24 -8.73
N THR A 194 -7.76 1.28 -7.90
CA THR A 194 -8.00 1.52 -6.47
C THR A 194 -7.21 0.55 -5.62
N VAL A 195 -6.79 1.01 -4.46
CA VAL A 195 -6.19 0.18 -3.42
C VAL A 195 -6.86 0.52 -2.11
N ILE A 196 -7.40 -0.50 -1.45
CA ILE A 196 -7.96 -0.41 -0.11
C ILE A 196 -7.12 -1.31 0.78
N ASP A 197 -6.51 -0.74 1.81
CA ASP A 197 -5.76 -1.46 2.84
C ASP A 197 -6.40 -1.15 4.19
N THR A 198 -7.01 -2.15 4.82
CA THR A 198 -7.62 -2.03 6.14
C THR A 198 -6.97 -3.01 7.10
N GLY A 199 -6.84 -2.64 8.35
CA GLY A 199 -6.24 -3.52 9.33
C GLY A 199 -6.62 -3.21 10.76
N LEU A 200 -6.53 -4.25 11.58
CA LEU A 200 -6.62 -4.20 13.03
C LEU A 200 -5.30 -4.68 13.62
N ALA A 201 -4.85 -4.02 14.67
CA ALA A 201 -3.71 -4.45 15.46
C ALA A 201 -4.10 -4.53 16.93
N VAL A 202 -3.77 -5.65 17.58
CA VAL A 202 -3.99 -5.88 18.99
C VAL A 202 -2.64 -6.10 19.68
N ALA A 203 -2.26 -5.20 20.57
CA ALA A 203 -1.02 -5.31 21.33
C ALA A 203 -1.09 -6.51 22.28
N ILE A 204 -0.09 -7.40 22.18
CA ILE A 204 0.10 -8.55 23.06
C ILE A 204 1.11 -8.17 24.17
N THR A 205 2.16 -7.45 23.78
CA THR A 205 3.16 -6.86 24.68
C THR A 205 3.52 -5.46 24.16
N ASP A 206 4.40 -4.73 24.84
CA ASP A 206 4.89 -3.42 24.40
C ASP A 206 5.56 -3.45 23.01
N ARG A 207 6.07 -4.62 22.60
CA ARG A 207 6.79 -4.80 21.35
C ARG A 207 6.10 -5.73 20.35
N MET A 208 5.16 -6.56 20.78
CA MET A 208 4.51 -7.56 19.94
C MET A 208 3.03 -7.25 19.79
N GLN A 209 2.53 -7.39 18.56
CA GLN A 209 1.11 -7.24 18.26
C GLN A 209 0.63 -8.34 17.30
N LEU A 210 -0.59 -8.77 17.50
CA LEU A 210 -1.35 -9.53 16.50
C LEU A 210 -1.95 -8.55 15.49
N THR A 211 -1.75 -8.81 14.22
CA THR A 211 -2.30 -7.99 13.13
C THR A 211 -3.18 -8.82 12.24
N THR A 212 -4.30 -8.25 11.84
CA THR A 212 -5.14 -8.78 10.76
C THR A 212 -5.46 -7.68 9.77
N GLY A 213 -5.52 -7.99 8.50
CA GLY A 213 -5.76 -6.99 7.47
C GLY A 213 -6.34 -7.56 6.19
N LEU A 214 -7.03 -6.69 5.48
CA LEU A 214 -7.55 -6.93 4.15
C LEU A 214 -6.95 -5.90 3.20
N LEU A 215 -6.27 -6.39 2.17
CA LEU A 215 -5.79 -5.61 1.06
C LEU A 215 -6.64 -5.95 -0.17
N HIS A 216 -7.34 -4.97 -0.70
CA HIS A 216 -8.10 -5.11 -1.94
C HIS A 216 -7.51 -4.17 -3.00
N ARG A 217 -7.34 -4.70 -4.20
CA ARG A 217 -6.84 -3.96 -5.35
C ARG A 217 -7.78 -4.14 -6.52
N TYR A 218 -8.04 -3.05 -7.21
CA TYR A 218 -8.84 -3.05 -8.43
C TYR A 218 -8.10 -2.30 -9.54
N ASN A 219 -8.15 -2.85 -10.74
CA ASN A 219 -7.68 -2.21 -11.96
C ASN A 219 -8.76 -2.31 -13.02
N SER A 220 -9.21 -1.19 -13.56
CA SER A 220 -10.26 -1.16 -14.58
C SER A 220 -9.79 -1.73 -15.92
N ASP A 221 -8.47 -1.64 -16.21
CA ASP A 221 -7.83 -2.18 -17.42
C ASP A 221 -6.60 -3.03 -17.04
N PRO A 222 -6.79 -4.29 -16.63
CA PRO A 222 -5.70 -5.14 -16.18
C PRO A 222 -4.90 -5.80 -17.31
N GLY A 223 -5.35 -5.65 -18.57
CA GLY A 223 -4.86 -6.39 -19.72
C GLY A 223 -5.62 -7.70 -19.96
N THR A 224 -5.50 -8.23 -21.18
CA THR A 224 -6.25 -9.41 -21.64
C THR A 224 -5.97 -10.65 -20.78
N GLY A 225 -7.02 -11.33 -20.37
CA GLY A 225 -6.94 -12.56 -19.58
C GLY A 225 -6.68 -12.39 -18.09
N LEU A 226 -6.53 -11.16 -17.61
CA LEU A 226 -6.30 -10.87 -16.18
C LEU A 226 -7.58 -10.45 -15.47
N LYS A 227 -7.68 -10.77 -14.17
CA LYS A 227 -8.80 -10.30 -13.32
C LYS A 227 -8.60 -8.84 -12.94
N ARG A 228 -9.71 -8.12 -12.83
CA ARG A 228 -9.72 -6.72 -12.42
C ARG A 228 -9.53 -6.53 -10.91
N SER A 229 -9.87 -7.54 -10.12
CA SER A 229 -9.94 -7.45 -8.66
C SER A 229 -9.10 -8.53 -8.00
N ASP A 230 -8.35 -8.14 -6.98
CA ASP A 230 -7.57 -8.98 -6.10
C ASP A 230 -7.82 -8.64 -4.65
N ALA A 231 -8.02 -9.65 -3.82
CA ALA A 231 -8.14 -9.51 -2.38
C ALA A 231 -7.13 -10.43 -1.68
N LEU A 232 -6.44 -9.89 -0.67
CA LEU A 232 -5.53 -10.61 0.19
C LEU A 232 -5.91 -10.37 1.64
N PHE A 233 -6.32 -11.41 2.34
CA PHE A 233 -6.50 -11.39 3.77
C PHE A 233 -5.24 -11.92 4.44
N VAL A 234 -4.75 -11.19 5.46
CA VAL A 234 -3.50 -11.50 6.15
C VAL A 234 -3.74 -11.48 7.65
N THR A 235 -3.26 -12.49 8.36
CA THR A 235 -3.18 -12.50 9.83
C THR A 235 -1.78 -12.94 10.23
N GLY A 236 -1.17 -12.24 11.17
CA GLY A 236 0.20 -12.52 11.57
C GLY A 236 0.61 -11.78 12.82
N ILE A 237 1.89 -11.96 13.19
CA ILE A 237 2.53 -11.29 14.31
C ILE A 237 3.49 -10.25 13.77
N SER A 238 3.50 -9.09 14.39
CA SER A 238 4.45 -8.01 14.10
C SER A 238 5.24 -7.64 15.34
N VAL A 239 6.50 -7.27 15.14
CA VAL A 239 7.43 -6.86 16.21
C VAL A 239 7.88 -5.43 15.94
N ARG A 240 7.76 -4.57 16.97
CA ARG A 240 8.16 -3.16 16.95
C ARG A 240 9.59 -2.99 17.45
N PHE A 241 10.29 -2.06 16.80
CA PHE A 241 11.60 -1.57 17.22
C PHE A 241 11.55 -0.03 17.25
N ASP A 242 11.97 0.53 18.36
CA ASP A 242 12.06 1.98 18.62
C ASP A 242 13.52 2.41 18.59
#